data_1cb7ada72c4e5a227b656a10d4d009f2
#
_entry.id   1cb7ada72c4e5a227b656a10d4d009f2
#
_cell.length_a   1.000
_cell.length_b   1.000
_cell.length_c   1.000
_cell.angle_alpha   90.00
_cell.angle_beta   90.00
_cell.angle_gamma   90.00
#
_symmetry.space_group_name_H-M   'P 1'
#
loop_
_entity.id
_entity.type
_entity.pdbx_description
1 polymer ?
#
loop_
_entity_poly.entity_id
_entity_poly.type
_entity_poly.pdbx_seq_one_letter_code
_entity_poly.pdbx_strand_id
1 'polypeptide(L)'
;VASEVGVMDFEPGDIKEKGRLQPGKILLVDTEKGEIYYDGELKKQLAEAKPYRTWLSTNRIELDELKSGRKVPHHVANYDRMLRTFGYSKEDIERLIMPMASTGAEPINSMGNDTPLAVLSDKPQLLYNYFRQQFAQVTNPPIDPLREELVMSLTEYIGAVGMNILTPSESHCKMVRLNHPILSNTQLDILCNIRYKGFKTVKLPMLFEVAKGKAGLQEALTHLCKMAEESVTEGVNYIVLTDREVDITHAAIPSLLAVSAVHHHLISVGKRVQTALIVESGEIREVMHAALLLGFGASALNPYMAFAVLDRLVKDKDIQLDYTTAEKNYIKSICKGLFKIMSKMGISTIRSYRGAKIFEAVGLSEELSKAYFGGLGSPIEGIRLEEIARDAIAFHKEGFESIKNEELLKNNGLYAFRKDGEKHAWNPETISTLQLATRLGSYKKFKEYTHLVDEKEKPIFLRDFLG
;
A
#
# COMPACT_ATOMS: atom_id res chain seq x y z
N VAL A 1 11.20 15.43 -42.51
CA VAL A 1 11.27 15.79 -41.07
C VAL A 1 12.51 15.15 -40.49
N ALA A 2 13.34 15.90 -39.79
CA ALA A 2 14.57 15.43 -39.14
C ALA A 2 14.74 16.06 -37.75
N SER A 3 15.54 15.46 -36.90
CA SER A 3 15.86 15.97 -35.57
C SER A 3 16.74 17.23 -35.58
N GLU A 4 17.47 17.44 -36.68
CA GLU A 4 18.36 18.56 -36.87
C GLU A 4 18.35 19.04 -38.31
N VAL A 5 18.87 20.25 -38.56
CA VAL A 5 18.99 20.88 -39.87
C VAL A 5 20.26 20.39 -40.55
N GLY A 6 20.26 20.27 -41.91
CA GLY A 6 21.43 19.90 -42.66
C GLY A 6 21.67 18.40 -42.83
N VAL A 7 20.66 17.56 -42.52
CA VAL A 7 20.71 16.10 -42.72
C VAL A 7 20.72 15.72 -44.22
N MET A 8 20.09 16.56 -45.03
CA MET A 8 20.06 16.44 -46.51
C MET A 8 20.16 17.81 -47.14
N ASP A 9 20.79 17.89 -48.32
CA ASP A 9 20.86 19.09 -49.13
C ASP A 9 19.61 19.19 -50.02
N PHE A 10 18.98 20.38 -50.01
CA PHE A 10 17.82 20.72 -50.83
C PHE A 10 18.09 22.01 -51.58
N GLU A 11 17.69 22.05 -52.82
CA GLU A 11 17.71 23.30 -53.59
C GLU A 11 16.69 24.28 -52.97
N PRO A 12 17.06 25.57 -52.73
CA PRO A 12 16.18 26.55 -52.11
C PRO A 12 14.82 26.70 -52.78
N GLY A 13 14.74 26.48 -54.07
CA GLY A 13 13.52 26.56 -54.88
C GLY A 13 12.52 25.42 -54.61
N ASP A 14 13.00 24.30 -54.10
CA ASP A 14 12.16 23.12 -53.81
C ASP A 14 11.52 23.17 -52.41
N ILE A 15 11.93 24.13 -51.59
CA ILE A 15 11.43 24.28 -50.25
C ILE A 15 10.18 25.14 -50.23
N LYS A 16 9.03 24.51 -49.99
CA LYS A 16 7.75 25.19 -49.84
C LYS A 16 7.60 25.89 -48.48
N GLU A 17 8.03 25.21 -47.41
CA GLU A 17 7.88 25.69 -46.05
C GLU A 17 9.00 25.16 -45.14
N LYS A 18 9.48 26.00 -44.25
CA LYS A 18 10.42 25.63 -43.18
C LYS A 18 9.76 25.90 -41.82
N GLY A 19 9.87 24.95 -40.90
CA GLY A 19 9.28 25.10 -39.58
C GLY A 19 9.98 24.25 -38.55
N ARG A 20 9.62 24.46 -37.32
CA ARG A 20 10.01 23.65 -36.16
C ARG A 20 8.75 23.15 -35.44
N LEU A 21 8.69 21.85 -35.20
CA LEU A 21 7.62 21.28 -34.41
C LEU A 21 7.74 21.79 -32.97
N GLN A 22 6.69 22.45 -32.51
CA GLN A 22 6.64 22.99 -31.15
C GLN A 22 6.22 21.92 -30.14
N PRO A 23 6.64 22.01 -28.87
CA PRO A 23 6.17 21.11 -27.82
C PRO A 23 4.64 21.05 -27.75
N GLY A 24 4.10 19.84 -27.60
CA GLY A 24 2.64 19.62 -27.55
C GLY A 24 1.90 19.75 -28.87
N LYS A 25 2.61 19.95 -29.99
CA LYS A 25 2.03 20.02 -31.34
C LYS A 25 2.22 18.69 -32.09
N ILE A 26 1.27 18.37 -32.93
CA ILE A 26 1.26 17.18 -33.79
C ILE A 26 1.38 17.60 -35.24
N LEU A 27 2.21 16.90 -36.01
CA LEU A 27 2.28 16.99 -37.46
C LEU A 27 2.08 15.58 -38.01
N LEU A 28 1.10 15.40 -38.90
CA LEU A 28 0.87 14.18 -39.63
C LEU A 28 1.09 14.42 -41.11
N VAL A 29 1.90 13.57 -41.72
CA VAL A 29 2.10 13.54 -43.19
C VAL A 29 1.52 12.22 -43.68
N ASP A 30 0.49 12.28 -44.49
CA ASP A 30 -0.13 11.16 -45.15
C ASP A 30 0.47 11.05 -46.57
N THR A 31 1.41 10.12 -46.73
CA THR A 31 2.13 9.95 -48.01
C THR A 31 1.27 9.27 -49.07
N GLU A 32 0.20 8.58 -48.72
CA GLU A 32 -0.70 7.97 -49.70
C GLU A 32 -1.62 9.01 -50.31
N LYS A 33 -2.10 9.98 -49.50
CA LYS A 33 -2.95 11.07 -49.96
C LYS A 33 -2.16 12.30 -50.43
N GLY A 34 -0.88 12.38 -50.08
CA GLY A 34 -0.05 13.55 -50.34
C GLY A 34 -0.47 14.79 -49.53
N GLU A 35 -1.02 14.61 -48.34
CA GLU A 35 -1.56 15.66 -47.50
C GLU A 35 -0.76 15.84 -46.20
N ILE A 36 -0.73 17.08 -45.71
CA ILE A 36 -0.13 17.44 -44.41
C ILE A 36 -1.22 17.96 -43.53
N TYR A 37 -1.38 17.34 -42.37
CA TYR A 37 -2.34 17.75 -41.34
C TYR A 37 -1.61 18.44 -40.18
N TYR A 38 -2.04 19.64 -39.84
CA TYR A 38 -1.48 20.42 -38.76
C TYR A 38 -2.21 20.19 -37.43
N ASP A 39 -1.57 20.55 -36.33
CA ASP A 39 -2.00 20.30 -34.96
C ASP A 39 -3.49 20.59 -34.69
N GLY A 40 -3.94 21.78 -35.02
CA GLY A 40 -5.32 22.19 -34.71
C GLY A 40 -6.39 21.37 -35.42
N GLU A 41 -6.17 21.09 -36.70
CA GLU A 41 -7.06 20.31 -37.53
C GLU A 41 -7.08 18.84 -37.09
N LEU A 42 -5.90 18.25 -36.90
CA LEU A 42 -5.79 16.85 -36.48
C LEU A 42 -6.38 16.63 -35.09
N LYS A 43 -6.09 17.51 -34.14
CA LYS A 43 -6.68 17.44 -32.80
C LYS A 43 -8.21 17.58 -32.83
N LYS A 44 -8.74 18.45 -33.68
CA LYS A 44 -10.18 18.60 -33.87
C LYS A 44 -10.80 17.33 -34.41
N GLN A 45 -10.23 16.77 -35.49
CA GLN A 45 -10.70 15.51 -36.07
C GLN A 45 -10.70 14.36 -35.04
N LEU A 46 -9.62 14.21 -34.27
CA LEU A 46 -9.53 13.20 -33.22
C LEU A 46 -10.53 13.42 -32.09
N ALA A 47 -10.71 14.67 -31.66
CA ALA A 47 -11.64 15.00 -30.58
C ALA A 47 -13.11 14.83 -30.94
N GLU A 48 -13.46 15.03 -32.23
CA GLU A 48 -14.82 14.92 -32.78
C GLU A 48 -15.11 13.53 -33.36
N ALA A 49 -14.11 12.64 -33.45
CA ALA A 49 -14.29 11.29 -34.01
C ALA A 49 -15.36 10.45 -33.28
N LYS A 50 -15.55 10.70 -31.98
CA LYS A 50 -16.57 10.04 -31.14
C LYS A 50 -17.07 11.03 -30.08
N PRO A 51 -18.25 10.80 -29.47
CA PRO A 51 -18.82 11.71 -28.46
C PRO A 51 -18.21 11.49 -27.07
N TYR A 52 -16.86 11.62 -26.94
CA TYR A 52 -16.11 11.30 -25.72
C TYR A 52 -16.61 12.06 -24.49
N ARG A 53 -16.98 13.36 -24.65
CA ARG A 53 -17.50 14.17 -23.53
C ARG A 53 -18.82 13.61 -23.02
N THR A 54 -19.72 13.21 -23.91
CA THR A 54 -20.98 12.59 -23.54
C THR A 54 -20.76 11.26 -22.84
N TRP A 55 -19.87 10.42 -23.36
CA TRP A 55 -19.51 9.16 -22.72
C TRP A 55 -19.03 9.36 -21.27
N LEU A 56 -18.10 10.31 -21.06
CA LEU A 56 -17.59 10.60 -19.73
C LEU A 56 -18.66 11.15 -18.79
N SER A 57 -19.42 12.18 -19.23
CA SER A 57 -20.46 12.81 -18.40
C SER A 57 -21.59 11.86 -18.04
N THR A 58 -21.90 10.91 -18.94
CA THR A 58 -22.98 9.95 -18.72
C THR A 58 -22.57 8.75 -17.87
N ASN A 59 -21.32 8.32 -17.94
CA ASN A 59 -20.89 7.02 -17.37
C ASN A 59 -19.98 7.12 -16.15
N ARG A 60 -19.16 8.18 -16.02
CA ARG A 60 -18.30 8.39 -14.87
C ARG A 60 -19.12 8.74 -13.64
N ILE A 61 -18.80 8.13 -12.52
CA ILE A 61 -19.44 8.37 -11.22
C ILE A 61 -18.38 8.93 -10.27
N GLU A 62 -18.68 10.04 -9.61
CA GLU A 62 -17.88 10.54 -8.50
C GLU A 62 -18.35 9.85 -7.21
N LEU A 63 -17.48 9.15 -6.50
CA LEU A 63 -17.86 8.42 -5.29
C LEU A 63 -18.46 9.36 -4.23
N ASP A 64 -17.91 10.55 -4.09
CA ASP A 64 -18.33 11.53 -3.08
C ASP A 64 -19.72 12.12 -3.36
N GLU A 65 -20.27 11.96 -4.57
CA GLU A 65 -21.64 12.38 -4.92
C GLU A 65 -22.67 11.30 -4.53
N LEU A 66 -22.24 10.08 -4.28
CA LEU A 66 -23.11 9.00 -3.85
C LEU A 66 -23.37 9.10 -2.34
N LYS A 67 -24.59 8.79 -1.94
CA LYS A 67 -24.98 8.78 -0.52
C LYS A 67 -25.16 7.35 -0.03
N SER A 68 -24.67 7.07 1.17
CA SER A 68 -25.02 5.83 1.85
C SER A 68 -26.49 5.87 2.29
N GLY A 69 -27.21 4.79 2.05
CA GLY A 69 -28.60 4.63 2.51
C GLY A 69 -28.73 4.35 4.01
N ARG A 70 -27.62 4.20 4.73
CA ARG A 70 -27.59 3.83 6.15
C ARG A 70 -26.42 4.49 6.89
N LYS A 71 -26.56 4.57 8.21
CA LYS A 71 -25.45 4.99 9.06
C LYS A 71 -24.48 3.81 9.24
N VAL A 72 -23.23 4.00 8.84
CA VAL A 72 -22.18 2.99 8.97
C VAL A 72 -21.46 3.19 10.31
N PRO A 73 -21.38 2.16 11.18
CA PRO A 73 -20.70 2.29 12.46
C PRO A 73 -19.19 2.38 12.28
N HIS A 74 -18.54 3.17 13.13
CA HIS A 74 -17.09 3.29 13.18
C HIS A 74 -16.47 2.33 14.21
N HIS A 75 -17.23 1.93 15.23
CA HIS A 75 -16.79 0.99 16.26
C HIS A 75 -16.72 -0.45 15.73
N VAL A 76 -15.85 -1.23 16.32
CA VAL A 76 -15.69 -2.67 16.06
C VAL A 76 -16.06 -3.42 17.35
N ALA A 77 -16.83 -4.50 17.20
CA ALA A 77 -17.13 -5.37 18.32
C ALA A 77 -15.84 -6.02 18.88
N ASN A 78 -15.78 -6.20 20.20
CA ASN A 78 -14.60 -6.76 20.89
C ASN A 78 -13.30 -5.99 20.55
N TYR A 79 -13.36 -4.66 20.56
CA TYR A 79 -12.30 -3.74 20.14
C TYR A 79 -10.91 -4.13 20.67
N ASP A 80 -10.74 -4.36 21.96
CA ASP A 80 -9.44 -4.68 22.57
C ASP A 80 -8.90 -6.04 22.11
N ARG A 81 -9.79 -7.00 21.86
CA ARG A 81 -9.45 -8.29 21.26
C ARG A 81 -8.93 -8.09 19.85
N MET A 82 -9.65 -7.32 19.03
CA MET A 82 -9.28 -7.09 17.65
C MET A 82 -7.97 -6.31 17.50
N LEU A 83 -7.69 -5.36 18.40
CA LEU A 83 -6.38 -4.70 18.44
C LEU A 83 -5.24 -5.72 18.58
N ARG A 84 -5.36 -6.66 19.53
CA ARG A 84 -4.34 -7.70 19.73
C ARG A 84 -4.26 -8.65 18.54
N THR A 85 -5.39 -9.06 18.00
CA THR A 85 -5.47 -9.95 16.83
C THR A 85 -4.76 -9.38 15.62
N PHE A 86 -4.79 -8.07 15.42
CA PHE A 86 -4.09 -7.38 14.32
C PHE A 86 -2.73 -6.79 14.73
N GLY A 87 -2.20 -7.20 15.89
CA GLY A 87 -0.87 -6.82 16.33
C GLY A 87 -0.69 -5.32 16.61
N TYR A 88 -1.76 -4.62 17.03
CA TYR A 88 -1.62 -3.24 17.47
C TYR A 88 -0.89 -3.17 18.81
N SER A 89 -0.05 -2.18 18.93
CA SER A 89 0.63 -1.82 20.17
C SER A 89 0.19 -0.45 20.69
N LYS A 90 0.52 -0.18 21.95
CA LYS A 90 0.32 1.14 22.54
C LYS A 90 1.10 2.22 21.75
N GLU A 91 2.28 1.89 21.25
CA GLU A 91 3.07 2.80 20.43
C GLU A 91 2.39 3.14 19.09
N ASP A 92 1.73 2.17 18.43
CA ASP A 92 0.98 2.43 17.20
C ASP A 92 -0.12 3.46 17.41
N ILE A 93 -0.79 3.39 18.57
CA ILE A 93 -1.87 4.31 18.90
C ILE A 93 -1.32 5.69 19.28
N GLU A 94 -0.41 5.74 20.26
CA GLU A 94 0.04 7.01 20.86
C GLU A 94 1.03 7.77 19.99
N ARG A 95 1.92 7.05 19.28
CA ARG A 95 3.03 7.65 18.52
C ARG A 95 2.78 7.75 17.02
N LEU A 96 1.77 7.04 16.51
CA LEU A 96 1.48 7.02 15.07
C LEU A 96 0.06 7.54 14.78
N ILE A 97 -0.98 6.80 15.17
CA ILE A 97 -2.36 7.10 14.77
C ILE A 97 -2.86 8.41 15.38
N MET A 98 -2.64 8.62 16.69
CA MET A 98 -3.07 9.83 17.39
C MET A 98 -2.45 11.11 16.81
N PRO A 99 -1.12 11.22 16.58
CA PRO A 99 -0.54 12.38 15.92
C PRO A 99 -1.07 12.59 14.50
N MET A 100 -1.23 11.53 13.71
CA MET A 100 -1.77 11.62 12.34
C MET A 100 -3.20 12.19 12.35
N ALA A 101 -4.04 11.72 13.25
CA ALA A 101 -5.41 12.19 13.41
C ALA A 101 -5.48 13.63 13.93
N SER A 102 -4.57 14.03 14.80
CA SER A 102 -4.56 15.36 15.41
C SER A 102 -4.04 16.43 14.44
N THR A 103 -3.03 16.10 13.62
CA THR A 103 -2.29 17.10 12.84
C THR A 103 -2.50 16.99 11.31
N GLY A 104 -2.96 15.85 10.83
CA GLY A 104 -3.04 15.56 9.39
C GLY A 104 -1.66 15.41 8.72
N ALA A 105 -0.66 14.97 9.50
CA ALA A 105 0.68 14.69 9.04
C ALA A 105 1.26 13.48 9.80
N GLU A 106 2.15 12.73 9.15
CA GLU A 106 2.93 11.70 9.85
C GLU A 106 3.75 12.31 10.99
N PRO A 107 3.90 11.59 12.10
CA PRO A 107 4.77 12.03 13.19
C PRO A 107 6.24 12.02 12.73
N ILE A 108 7.02 12.96 13.28
CA ILE A 108 8.45 13.00 13.07
C ILE A 108 9.12 12.09 14.11
N ASN A 109 9.90 11.15 13.64
CA ASN A 109 10.67 10.22 14.45
C ASN A 109 12.16 10.37 14.20
N SER A 110 12.99 9.62 14.96
CA SER A 110 14.43 9.55 14.73
C SER A 110 14.74 9.00 13.34
N MET A 111 15.77 9.52 12.71
CA MET A 111 16.35 8.88 11.52
C MET A 111 17.12 7.63 11.95
N GLY A 112 16.95 6.57 11.19
CA GLY A 112 17.57 5.28 11.48
C GLY A 112 16.71 4.40 12.38
N ASN A 113 16.96 3.10 12.28
CA ASN A 113 16.31 2.05 13.03
C ASN A 113 17.37 1.10 13.56
N ASP A 114 17.40 0.90 14.87
CA ASP A 114 18.34 0.05 15.58
C ASP A 114 17.71 -1.26 16.06
N THR A 115 16.51 -1.59 15.58
CA THR A 115 15.88 -2.89 15.80
C THR A 115 16.37 -3.92 14.78
N PRO A 116 16.27 -5.23 15.06
CA PRO A 116 16.63 -6.27 14.11
C PRO A 116 15.80 -6.19 12.84
N LEU A 117 16.32 -6.76 11.74
CA LEU A 117 15.47 -7.10 10.59
C LEU A 117 14.37 -8.07 11.04
N ALA A 118 13.19 -8.00 10.42
CA ALA A 118 12.06 -8.85 10.78
C ALA A 118 12.42 -10.35 10.82
N VAL A 119 13.22 -10.81 9.86
CA VAL A 119 13.70 -12.21 9.78
C VAL A 119 14.61 -12.62 10.95
N LEU A 120 15.22 -11.66 11.64
CA LEU A 120 16.12 -11.90 12.79
C LEU A 120 15.44 -11.63 14.14
N SER A 121 14.19 -11.17 14.14
CA SER A 121 13.44 -10.91 15.36
C SER A 121 12.91 -12.19 15.99
N ASP A 122 12.91 -12.24 17.33
CA ASP A 122 12.28 -13.31 18.12
C ASP A 122 10.76 -13.06 18.33
N LYS A 123 10.23 -11.93 17.86
CA LYS A 123 8.84 -11.55 18.02
C LYS A 123 8.05 -11.85 16.76
N PRO A 124 6.74 -12.17 16.86
CA PRO A 124 5.88 -12.24 15.68
C PRO A 124 5.93 -10.93 14.91
N GLN A 125 6.03 -11.02 13.59
CA GLN A 125 6.16 -9.87 12.71
C GLN A 125 4.98 -9.76 11.75
N LEU A 126 4.51 -8.55 11.50
CA LEU A 126 3.62 -8.30 10.37
C LEU A 126 4.40 -8.51 9.07
N LEU A 127 3.74 -9.10 8.09
CA LEU A 127 4.38 -9.40 6.81
C LEU A 127 4.96 -8.16 6.11
N TYR A 128 4.41 -6.99 6.35
CA TYR A 128 4.92 -5.72 5.84
C TYR A 128 6.37 -5.43 6.25
N ASN A 129 6.79 -5.91 7.42
CA ASN A 129 8.13 -5.66 7.96
C ASN A 129 9.25 -6.37 7.18
N TYR A 130 8.90 -7.32 6.32
CA TYR A 130 9.83 -8.03 5.42
C TYR A 130 10.06 -7.29 4.09
N PHE A 131 9.50 -6.11 3.90
CA PHE A 131 9.64 -5.36 2.66
C PHE A 131 10.33 -4.02 2.90
N ARG A 132 11.12 -3.61 1.93
CA ARG A 132 11.77 -2.30 1.88
C ARG A 132 11.54 -1.69 0.51
N GLN A 133 11.35 -0.39 0.48
CA GLN A 133 11.29 0.32 -0.79
C GLN A 133 12.70 0.36 -1.40
N GLN A 134 12.80 0.03 -2.68
CA GLN A 134 14.05 0.14 -3.42
C GLN A 134 14.51 1.60 -3.49
N PHE A 135 15.82 1.80 -3.50
CA PHE A 135 16.38 3.11 -3.77
C PHE A 135 16.11 3.50 -5.23
N ALA A 136 15.55 4.70 -5.43
CA ALA A 136 15.32 5.24 -6.76
C ALA A 136 16.33 6.35 -7.06
N GLN A 137 16.98 6.25 -8.19
CA GLN A 137 17.75 7.33 -8.77
C GLN A 137 17.08 7.76 -10.06
N VAL A 138 16.46 8.94 -10.04
CA VAL A 138 15.74 9.48 -11.19
C VAL A 138 16.63 10.43 -11.97
N THR A 139 16.47 10.45 -13.31
CA THR A 139 17.23 11.31 -14.23
C THR A 139 16.71 12.75 -14.25
N ASN A 140 15.41 12.94 -13.93
CA ASN A 140 14.78 14.26 -13.84
C ASN A 140 15.09 14.90 -12.47
N PRO A 141 15.05 16.25 -12.38
CA PRO A 141 15.15 16.93 -11.10
C PRO A 141 14.10 16.40 -10.12
N PRO A 142 14.45 16.21 -8.83
CA PRO A 142 13.49 15.75 -7.83
C PRO A 142 12.36 16.78 -7.67
N ILE A 143 11.15 16.28 -7.41
CA ILE A 143 10.02 17.12 -7.07
C ILE A 143 10.15 17.55 -5.60
N ASP A 144 10.07 18.85 -5.34
CA ASP A 144 10.08 19.38 -3.99
C ASP A 144 8.74 19.12 -3.27
N PRO A 145 8.70 19.15 -1.92
CA PRO A 145 7.48 18.88 -1.16
C PRO A 145 6.30 19.82 -1.45
N LEU A 146 6.56 21.02 -1.98
CA LEU A 146 5.50 21.99 -2.33
C LEU A 146 4.82 21.64 -3.64
N ARG A 147 5.53 20.96 -4.54
CA ARG A 147 5.01 20.57 -5.86
C ARG A 147 4.48 19.14 -5.90
N GLU A 148 4.68 18.34 -4.85
CA GLU A 148 4.21 16.95 -4.82
C GLU A 148 2.73 16.84 -5.15
N GLU A 149 1.87 17.63 -4.52
CA GLU A 149 0.41 17.62 -4.75
C GLU A 149 0.02 18.14 -6.16
N LEU A 150 0.86 18.94 -6.79
CA LEU A 150 0.61 19.45 -8.15
C LEU A 150 1.00 18.42 -9.22
N VAL A 151 2.11 17.71 -9.01
CA VAL A 151 2.71 16.79 -10.00
C VAL A 151 2.16 15.39 -9.85
N MET A 152 1.95 14.93 -8.60
CA MET A 152 1.50 13.58 -8.30
C MET A 152 -0.04 13.51 -8.17
N SER A 153 -0.63 12.40 -8.57
CA SER A 153 -2.07 12.17 -8.43
C SER A 153 -2.36 10.84 -7.76
N LEU A 154 -3.16 10.91 -6.68
CA LEU A 154 -3.74 9.74 -6.02
C LEU A 154 -5.13 9.39 -6.56
N THR A 155 -5.63 10.12 -7.55
CA THR A 155 -6.92 9.84 -8.18
C THR A 155 -6.89 8.45 -8.81
N GLU A 156 -7.88 7.64 -8.45
CA GLU A 156 -8.06 6.29 -8.99
C GLU A 156 -9.42 6.17 -9.69
N TYR A 157 -9.45 5.42 -10.77
CA TYR A 157 -10.67 5.06 -11.47
C TYR A 157 -10.86 3.57 -11.36
N ILE A 158 -11.91 3.14 -10.67
CA ILE A 158 -12.23 1.73 -10.44
C ILE A 158 -13.48 1.32 -11.22
N GLY A 159 -13.46 0.11 -11.78
CA GLY A 159 -14.54 -0.46 -12.57
C GLY A 159 -13.99 -1.53 -13.50
N ALA A 160 -14.88 -2.24 -14.17
CA ALA A 160 -14.49 -3.23 -15.17
C ALA A 160 -14.03 -2.54 -16.44
N VAL A 161 -12.77 -2.71 -16.80
CA VAL A 161 -12.17 -2.25 -18.06
C VAL A 161 -11.79 -3.46 -18.92
N GLY A 162 -12.58 -4.51 -18.92
CA GLY A 162 -12.30 -5.76 -19.63
C GLY A 162 -12.31 -5.64 -21.16
N MET A 163 -12.01 -4.48 -21.71
CA MET A 163 -12.18 -4.20 -23.13
C MET A 163 -10.84 -3.87 -23.81
N ASN A 164 -10.81 -4.04 -25.11
CA ASN A 164 -9.64 -3.66 -25.93
C ASN A 164 -9.40 -2.15 -25.83
N ILE A 165 -8.33 -1.75 -25.15
CA ILE A 165 -7.94 -0.35 -24.94
C ILE A 165 -7.62 0.38 -26.26
N LEU A 166 -7.32 -0.35 -27.32
CA LEU A 166 -7.05 0.23 -28.64
C LEU A 166 -8.34 0.59 -29.40
N THR A 167 -9.51 0.15 -28.91
CA THR A 167 -10.80 0.43 -29.54
C THR A 167 -11.67 1.20 -28.55
N PRO A 168 -11.59 2.53 -28.48
CA PRO A 168 -12.37 3.35 -27.55
C PRO A 168 -13.86 3.14 -27.73
N SER A 169 -14.56 2.87 -26.61
CA SER A 169 -16.01 2.71 -26.54
C SER A 169 -16.57 3.36 -25.29
N GLU A 170 -17.86 3.59 -25.25
CA GLU A 170 -18.58 4.16 -24.11
C GLU A 170 -18.35 3.38 -22.80
N SER A 171 -18.24 2.06 -22.90
CA SER A 171 -18.05 1.18 -21.74
C SER A 171 -16.75 1.43 -20.98
N HIS A 172 -15.69 1.97 -21.64
CA HIS A 172 -14.46 2.37 -20.97
C HIS A 172 -14.65 3.51 -19.96
N CYS A 173 -15.71 4.31 -20.13
CA CYS A 173 -16.03 5.42 -19.25
C CYS A 173 -16.87 5.00 -18.04
N LYS A 174 -17.34 3.73 -17.98
CA LYS A 174 -18.12 3.19 -16.87
C LYS A 174 -17.20 2.88 -15.68
N MET A 175 -16.88 3.92 -14.89
CA MET A 175 -15.97 3.85 -13.76
C MET A 175 -16.44 4.73 -12.61
N VAL A 176 -16.06 4.34 -11.39
CA VAL A 176 -16.17 5.19 -10.20
C VAL A 176 -14.81 5.88 -9.98
N ARG A 177 -14.84 7.21 -9.88
CA ARG A 177 -13.68 8.01 -9.55
C ARG A 177 -13.55 8.15 -8.04
N LEU A 178 -12.36 7.84 -7.54
CA LEU A 178 -11.92 8.08 -6.16
C LEU A 178 -10.92 9.23 -6.16
N ASN A 179 -11.03 10.16 -5.22
CA ASN A 179 -10.06 11.25 -5.08
C ASN A 179 -8.70 10.74 -4.55
N HIS A 180 -8.73 9.67 -3.79
CA HIS A 180 -7.56 8.96 -3.26
C HIS A 180 -7.93 7.49 -2.95
N PRO A 181 -6.95 6.59 -2.78
CA PRO A 181 -7.20 5.16 -2.61
C PRO A 181 -7.64 4.75 -1.20
N ILE A 182 -7.71 5.65 -0.23
CA ILE A 182 -8.11 5.33 1.16
C ILE A 182 -9.60 5.60 1.31
N LEU A 183 -10.39 4.56 1.53
CA LEU A 183 -11.85 4.62 1.68
C LEU A 183 -12.24 4.70 3.15
N SER A 184 -13.11 5.65 3.50
CA SER A 184 -13.82 5.60 4.78
C SER A 184 -14.78 4.39 4.83
N ASN A 185 -15.25 4.04 6.03
CA ASN A 185 -16.24 2.95 6.17
C ASN A 185 -17.52 3.26 5.35
N THR A 186 -17.92 4.52 5.31
CA THR A 186 -19.09 4.95 4.53
C THR A 186 -18.86 4.81 3.03
N GLN A 187 -17.69 5.21 2.53
CA GLN A 187 -17.36 5.09 1.11
C GLN A 187 -17.27 3.62 0.67
N LEU A 188 -16.69 2.76 1.51
CA LEU A 188 -16.68 1.31 1.24
C LEU A 188 -18.10 0.73 1.22
N ASP A 189 -18.96 1.11 2.18
CA ASP A 189 -20.35 0.67 2.21
C ASP A 189 -21.11 1.06 0.94
N ILE A 190 -20.91 2.28 0.44
CA ILE A 190 -21.47 2.74 -0.83
C ILE A 190 -21.04 1.82 -1.98
N LEU A 191 -19.76 1.50 -2.09
CA LEU A 191 -19.25 0.61 -3.14
C LEU A 191 -19.79 -0.82 -3.01
N CYS A 192 -19.92 -1.34 -1.79
CA CYS A 192 -20.48 -2.66 -1.53
C CYS A 192 -21.96 -2.78 -1.91
N ASN A 193 -22.69 -1.67 -1.81
CA ASN A 193 -24.15 -1.63 -2.07
C ASN A 193 -24.49 -0.91 -3.39
N ILE A 194 -23.50 -0.62 -4.23
CA ILE A 194 -23.72 0.11 -5.48
C ILE A 194 -24.61 -0.68 -6.43
N ARG A 195 -25.76 -0.09 -6.79
CA ARG A 195 -26.71 -0.68 -7.74
C ARG A 195 -26.78 0.09 -9.07
N TYR A 196 -25.97 1.15 -9.16
CA TYR A 196 -26.00 2.05 -10.29
C TYR A 196 -25.30 1.44 -11.50
N LYS A 197 -25.93 1.54 -12.67
CA LYS A 197 -25.37 1.09 -13.96
C LYS A 197 -24.86 -0.37 -14.00
N GLY A 198 -25.41 -1.24 -13.15
CA GLY A 198 -25.10 -2.67 -13.14
C GLY A 198 -23.70 -3.00 -12.61
N PHE A 199 -23.09 -2.16 -11.79
CA PHE A 199 -21.92 -2.53 -11.02
C PHE A 199 -22.24 -3.65 -10.04
N LYS A 200 -21.32 -4.60 -9.90
CA LYS A 200 -21.41 -5.71 -8.97
C LYS A 200 -20.20 -5.70 -8.04
N THR A 201 -20.47 -5.89 -6.76
CA THR A 201 -19.43 -6.03 -5.71
C THR A 201 -19.59 -7.36 -5.01
N VAL A 202 -18.49 -8.02 -4.71
CA VAL A 202 -18.44 -9.21 -3.85
C VAL A 202 -17.43 -8.99 -2.74
N LYS A 203 -17.76 -9.45 -1.52
CA LYS A 203 -16.81 -9.56 -0.41
C LYS A 203 -16.29 -10.99 -0.35
N LEU A 204 -14.97 -11.14 -0.34
CA LEU A 204 -14.29 -12.42 -0.19
C LEU A 204 -13.54 -12.42 1.14
N PRO A 205 -13.88 -13.32 2.07
CA PRO A 205 -13.16 -13.42 3.34
C PRO A 205 -11.74 -13.92 3.12
N MET A 206 -10.76 -13.18 3.63
CA MET A 206 -9.35 -13.59 3.66
C MET A 206 -9.03 -14.18 5.04
N LEU A 207 -9.52 -15.39 5.26
CA LEU A 207 -9.43 -16.12 6.53
C LEU A 207 -8.92 -17.52 6.30
N PHE A 208 -8.23 -18.09 7.30
CA PHE A 208 -7.79 -19.48 7.29
C PHE A 208 -8.02 -20.17 8.64
N GLU A 209 -8.22 -21.46 8.62
CA GLU A 209 -8.48 -22.29 9.79
C GLU A 209 -7.20 -22.44 10.64
N VAL A 210 -7.24 -21.94 11.88
CA VAL A 210 -6.09 -21.92 12.81
C VAL A 210 -5.55 -23.31 13.10
N ALA A 211 -6.44 -24.29 13.29
CA ALA A 211 -6.07 -25.67 13.64
C ALA A 211 -5.22 -26.38 12.56
N LYS A 212 -5.33 -25.92 11.30
CA LYS A 212 -4.57 -26.50 10.18
C LYS A 212 -3.20 -25.85 9.95
N GLY A 213 -2.88 -24.75 10.63
CA GLY A 213 -1.59 -24.08 10.50
C GLY A 213 -1.24 -23.70 9.05
N LYS A 214 -0.01 -24.02 8.62
CA LYS A 214 0.46 -23.78 7.24
C LYS A 214 -0.47 -24.36 6.17
N ALA A 215 -0.94 -25.59 6.36
CA ALA A 215 -1.82 -26.25 5.38
C ALA A 215 -3.12 -25.46 5.21
N GLY A 216 -3.72 -25.00 6.33
CA GLY A 216 -4.91 -24.14 6.30
C GLY A 216 -4.69 -22.82 5.56
N LEU A 217 -3.54 -22.16 5.79
CA LEU A 217 -3.20 -20.93 5.07
C LEU A 217 -3.04 -21.18 3.56
N GLN A 218 -2.38 -22.25 3.17
CA GLN A 218 -2.19 -22.61 1.76
C GLN A 218 -3.50 -22.97 1.06
N GLU A 219 -4.36 -23.76 1.70
CA GLU A 219 -5.70 -24.12 1.21
C GLU A 219 -6.56 -22.85 1.03
N ALA A 220 -6.55 -21.97 2.04
CA ALA A 220 -7.32 -20.73 2.02
C ALA A 220 -6.86 -19.76 0.92
N LEU A 221 -5.54 -19.61 0.70
CA LEU A 221 -5.01 -18.80 -0.41
C LEU A 221 -5.43 -19.34 -1.77
N THR A 222 -5.34 -20.65 -1.96
CA THR A 222 -5.76 -21.31 -3.21
C THR A 222 -7.26 -21.10 -3.45
N HIS A 223 -8.07 -21.27 -2.42
CA HIS A 223 -9.52 -21.05 -2.48
C HIS A 223 -9.87 -19.59 -2.76
N LEU A 224 -9.21 -18.64 -2.10
CA LEU A 224 -9.41 -17.20 -2.30
C LEU A 224 -9.11 -16.78 -3.74
N CYS A 225 -8.01 -17.26 -4.31
CA CYS A 225 -7.65 -17.01 -5.71
C CYS A 225 -8.71 -17.54 -6.68
N LYS A 226 -9.20 -18.75 -6.43
CA LYS A 226 -10.26 -19.37 -7.24
C LYS A 226 -11.57 -18.59 -7.15
N MET A 227 -12.03 -18.24 -5.96
CA MET A 227 -13.22 -17.41 -5.76
C MET A 227 -13.11 -16.05 -6.46
N ALA A 228 -11.94 -15.42 -6.43
CA ALA A 228 -11.69 -14.17 -7.14
C ALA A 228 -11.81 -14.35 -8.66
N GLU A 229 -11.25 -15.42 -9.20
CA GLU A 229 -11.35 -15.75 -10.62
C GLU A 229 -12.80 -16.03 -11.08
N GLU A 230 -13.54 -16.81 -10.30
CA GLU A 230 -14.96 -17.11 -10.54
C GLU A 230 -15.78 -15.81 -10.51
N SER A 231 -15.56 -14.96 -9.52
CA SER A 231 -16.23 -13.65 -9.41
C SER A 231 -16.00 -12.76 -10.62
N VAL A 232 -14.77 -12.72 -11.16
CA VAL A 232 -14.48 -11.97 -12.39
C VAL A 232 -15.24 -12.56 -13.58
N THR A 233 -15.33 -13.89 -13.68
CA THR A 233 -16.06 -14.57 -14.74
C THR A 233 -17.57 -14.26 -14.71
N GLU A 234 -18.13 -14.05 -13.50
CA GLU A 234 -19.52 -13.62 -13.28
C GLU A 234 -19.75 -12.12 -13.50
N GLY A 235 -18.70 -11.40 -13.90
CA GLY A 235 -18.76 -9.97 -14.21
C GLY A 235 -18.77 -9.06 -12.97
N VAL A 236 -18.14 -9.48 -11.88
CA VAL A 236 -17.95 -8.66 -10.68
C VAL A 236 -16.92 -7.56 -10.96
N ASN A 237 -17.29 -6.30 -10.68
CA ASN A 237 -16.48 -5.12 -10.90
C ASN A 237 -15.54 -4.83 -9.73
N TYR A 238 -15.99 -5.10 -8.50
CA TYR A 238 -15.25 -4.81 -7.27
C TYR A 238 -15.17 -6.06 -6.40
N ILE A 239 -13.97 -6.56 -6.18
CA ILE A 239 -13.69 -7.61 -5.21
C ILE A 239 -13.14 -6.96 -3.96
N VAL A 240 -13.84 -7.11 -2.84
CA VAL A 240 -13.41 -6.65 -1.52
C VAL A 240 -12.84 -7.83 -0.75
N LEU A 241 -11.53 -7.85 -0.55
CA LEU A 241 -10.85 -8.79 0.33
C LEU A 241 -11.00 -8.28 1.77
N THR A 242 -11.60 -9.08 2.66
CA THR A 242 -11.94 -8.64 4.02
C THR A 242 -11.51 -9.63 5.09
N ASP A 243 -11.00 -9.11 6.22
CA ASP A 243 -10.66 -9.89 7.42
C ASP A 243 -11.61 -9.62 8.60
N ARG A 244 -12.74 -8.95 8.37
CA ARG A 244 -13.68 -8.57 9.43
C ARG A 244 -14.30 -9.74 10.19
N GLU A 245 -14.35 -10.91 9.59
CA GLU A 245 -15.02 -12.08 10.13
C GLU A 245 -14.07 -13.02 10.88
N VAL A 246 -12.93 -12.50 11.36
CA VAL A 246 -12.02 -13.24 12.24
C VAL A 246 -12.76 -13.72 13.47
N ASP A 247 -12.66 -15.01 13.77
CA ASP A 247 -13.28 -15.66 14.92
C ASP A 247 -12.30 -16.58 15.66
N ILE A 248 -12.76 -17.32 16.65
CA ILE A 248 -11.91 -18.19 17.48
C ILE A 248 -11.26 -19.34 16.68
N THR A 249 -11.82 -19.71 15.54
CA THR A 249 -11.38 -20.83 14.70
C THR A 249 -10.66 -20.38 13.45
N HIS A 250 -10.84 -19.13 13.04
CA HIS A 250 -10.28 -18.58 11.81
C HIS A 250 -9.45 -17.33 12.09
N ALA A 251 -8.17 -17.38 11.68
CA ALA A 251 -7.28 -16.23 11.67
C ALA A 251 -7.30 -15.50 10.32
N ALA A 252 -6.93 -14.23 10.31
CA ALA A 252 -6.76 -13.46 9.09
C ALA A 252 -5.54 -13.99 8.29
N ILE A 253 -5.72 -14.16 6.98
CA ILE A 253 -4.59 -14.23 6.04
C ILE A 253 -3.95 -12.84 6.05
N PRO A 254 -2.61 -12.71 6.22
CA PRO A 254 -1.95 -11.41 6.11
C PRO A 254 -2.37 -10.69 4.83
N SER A 255 -2.90 -9.49 4.98
CA SER A 255 -3.59 -8.79 3.88
C SER A 255 -2.68 -8.53 2.67
N LEU A 256 -1.37 -8.30 2.90
CA LEU A 256 -0.39 -8.18 1.84
C LEU A 256 -0.22 -9.48 1.04
N LEU A 257 -0.22 -10.63 1.72
CA LEU A 257 -0.15 -11.94 1.08
C LEU A 257 -1.41 -12.21 0.26
N ALA A 258 -2.59 -11.95 0.84
CA ALA A 258 -3.88 -12.16 0.18
C ALA A 258 -4.01 -11.33 -1.11
N VAL A 259 -3.73 -10.01 -1.03
CA VAL A 259 -3.85 -9.14 -2.20
C VAL A 259 -2.84 -9.50 -3.29
N SER A 260 -1.61 -9.80 -2.91
CA SER A 260 -0.55 -10.16 -3.87
C SER A 260 -0.86 -11.51 -4.56
N ALA A 261 -1.30 -12.51 -3.80
CA ALA A 261 -1.70 -13.81 -4.36
C ALA A 261 -2.84 -13.67 -5.37
N VAL A 262 -3.93 -12.98 -5.01
CA VAL A 262 -5.07 -12.75 -5.90
C VAL A 262 -4.66 -11.92 -7.12
N HIS A 263 -3.84 -10.87 -6.93
CA HIS A 263 -3.36 -10.02 -8.02
C HIS A 263 -2.57 -10.83 -9.07
N HIS A 264 -1.58 -11.61 -8.63
CA HIS A 264 -0.75 -12.39 -9.55
C HIS A 264 -1.51 -13.56 -10.17
N HIS A 265 -2.42 -14.20 -9.41
CA HIS A 265 -3.30 -15.23 -9.97
C HIS A 265 -4.18 -14.66 -11.10
N LEU A 266 -4.85 -13.53 -10.87
CA LEU A 266 -5.67 -12.89 -11.90
C LEU A 266 -4.85 -12.42 -13.11
N ILE A 267 -3.58 -12.07 -12.93
CA ILE A 267 -2.65 -11.80 -14.05
C ILE A 267 -2.40 -13.08 -14.84
N SER A 268 -2.06 -14.17 -14.18
CA SER A 268 -1.71 -15.44 -14.83
C SER A 268 -2.86 -16.02 -15.67
N VAL A 269 -4.11 -15.76 -15.28
CA VAL A 269 -5.32 -16.17 -16.02
C VAL A 269 -5.88 -15.08 -16.93
N GLY A 270 -5.18 -13.95 -17.11
CA GLY A 270 -5.57 -12.86 -18.02
C GLY A 270 -6.80 -12.05 -17.61
N LYS A 271 -7.19 -12.09 -16.33
CA LYS A 271 -8.44 -11.47 -15.84
C LYS A 271 -8.22 -10.22 -14.97
N ARG A 272 -6.96 -9.88 -14.61
CA ARG A 272 -6.67 -8.82 -13.62
C ARG A 272 -7.27 -7.45 -13.96
N VAL A 273 -7.31 -7.07 -15.22
CA VAL A 273 -7.80 -5.76 -15.67
C VAL A 273 -9.33 -5.64 -15.67
N GLN A 274 -10.04 -6.72 -15.40
CA GLN A 274 -11.50 -6.76 -15.44
C GLN A 274 -12.16 -6.41 -14.11
N THR A 275 -11.39 -6.28 -13.03
CA THR A 275 -11.91 -6.00 -11.69
C THR A 275 -10.97 -5.09 -10.90
N ALA A 276 -11.51 -4.35 -9.94
CA ALA A 276 -10.74 -3.65 -8.93
C ALA A 276 -10.66 -4.50 -7.65
N LEU A 277 -9.45 -4.56 -7.06
CA LEU A 277 -9.23 -5.20 -5.76
C LEU A 277 -9.26 -4.13 -4.67
N ILE A 278 -10.17 -4.26 -3.73
CA ILE A 278 -10.29 -3.40 -2.55
C ILE A 278 -9.91 -4.24 -1.33
N VAL A 279 -9.10 -3.69 -0.45
CA VAL A 279 -8.68 -4.37 0.79
C VAL A 279 -9.32 -3.70 1.99
N GLU A 280 -10.17 -4.42 2.68
CA GLU A 280 -10.77 -4.06 3.96
C GLU A 280 -10.05 -4.86 5.06
N SER A 281 -9.07 -4.23 5.75
CA SER A 281 -8.23 -4.95 6.70
C SER A 281 -7.98 -4.20 8.00
N GLY A 282 -7.96 -4.98 9.08
CA GLY A 282 -7.56 -4.51 10.40
C GLY A 282 -6.07 -4.24 10.54
N GLU A 283 -5.22 -4.80 9.69
CA GLU A 283 -3.76 -4.60 9.76
C GLU A 283 -3.31 -3.19 9.34
N ILE A 284 -4.07 -2.52 8.48
CA ILE A 284 -3.66 -1.26 7.84
C ILE A 284 -3.69 -0.12 8.86
N ARG A 285 -2.55 0.52 9.13
CA ARG A 285 -2.46 1.63 10.08
C ARG A 285 -1.45 2.72 9.74
N GLU A 286 -0.50 2.45 8.85
CA GLU A 286 0.56 3.40 8.47
C GLU A 286 0.77 3.51 6.96
N VAL A 287 1.55 4.51 6.57
CA VAL A 287 1.83 4.81 5.16
C VAL A 287 2.48 3.64 4.44
N MET A 288 3.43 2.94 5.08
CA MET A 288 4.12 1.80 4.46
C MET A 288 3.17 0.64 4.16
N HIS A 289 2.19 0.36 5.04
CA HIS A 289 1.15 -0.65 4.77
C HIS A 289 0.32 -0.28 3.54
N ALA A 290 -0.11 0.99 3.46
CA ALA A 290 -0.86 1.48 2.30
C ALA A 290 -0.02 1.40 1.02
N ALA A 291 1.24 1.83 1.06
CA ALA A 291 2.14 1.81 -0.09
C ALA A 291 2.37 0.39 -0.61
N LEU A 292 2.62 -0.58 0.26
CA LEU A 292 2.81 -1.99 -0.10
C LEU A 292 1.54 -2.60 -0.71
N LEU A 293 0.38 -2.45 -0.07
CA LEU A 293 -0.86 -2.99 -0.59
C LEU A 293 -1.20 -2.44 -1.99
N LEU A 294 -1.04 -1.13 -2.19
CA LEU A 294 -1.23 -0.51 -3.50
C LEU A 294 -0.17 -1.00 -4.51
N GLY A 295 1.09 -1.08 -4.10
CA GLY A 295 2.18 -1.59 -4.92
C GLY A 295 1.97 -3.03 -5.37
N PHE A 296 1.40 -3.88 -4.52
CA PHE A 296 1.09 -5.28 -4.81
C PHE A 296 -0.32 -5.53 -5.33
N GLY A 297 -1.02 -4.50 -5.79
CA GLY A 297 -2.19 -4.69 -6.64
C GLY A 297 -3.51 -4.17 -6.11
N ALA A 298 -3.60 -3.67 -4.88
CA ALA A 298 -4.84 -3.05 -4.39
C ALA A 298 -5.19 -1.79 -5.20
N SER A 299 -6.46 -1.58 -5.45
CA SER A 299 -7.00 -0.36 -6.06
C SER A 299 -7.43 0.66 -5.01
N ALA A 300 -7.93 0.17 -3.88
CA ALA A 300 -8.33 1.00 -2.75
C ALA A 300 -8.25 0.20 -1.44
N LEU A 301 -8.17 0.91 -0.32
CA LEU A 301 -7.93 0.38 1.02
C LEU A 301 -8.95 0.95 2.01
N ASN A 302 -9.42 0.11 2.93
CA ASN A 302 -10.20 0.55 4.07
C ASN A 302 -9.54 0.09 5.37
N PRO A 303 -8.86 0.99 6.10
CA PRO A 303 -8.20 0.70 7.38
C PRO A 303 -9.21 0.73 8.55
N TYR A 304 -10.17 -0.18 8.57
CA TYR A 304 -11.31 -0.09 9.48
C TYR A 304 -10.94 -0.12 10.97
N MET A 305 -9.88 -0.85 11.35
CA MET A 305 -9.43 -0.85 12.75
C MET A 305 -8.77 0.46 13.15
N ALA A 306 -8.01 1.10 12.27
CA ALA A 306 -7.49 2.44 12.52
C ALA A 306 -8.65 3.43 12.72
N PHE A 307 -9.72 3.36 11.93
CA PHE A 307 -10.92 4.17 12.13
C PHE A 307 -11.64 3.87 13.47
N ALA A 308 -11.64 2.60 13.90
CA ALA A 308 -12.15 2.25 15.23
C ALA A 308 -11.29 2.83 16.36
N VAL A 309 -9.96 2.88 16.18
CA VAL A 309 -9.04 3.56 17.11
C VAL A 309 -9.36 5.05 17.18
N LEU A 310 -9.59 5.72 16.04
CA LEU A 310 -9.98 7.14 16.03
C LEU A 310 -11.29 7.39 16.78
N ASP A 311 -12.31 6.55 16.57
CA ASP A 311 -13.60 6.64 17.27
C ASP A 311 -13.41 6.51 18.79
N ARG A 312 -12.53 5.61 19.22
CA ARG A 312 -12.20 5.42 20.64
C ARG A 312 -11.46 6.62 21.22
N LEU A 313 -10.40 7.11 20.55
CA LEU A 313 -9.62 8.28 21.01
C LEU A 313 -10.46 9.55 21.13
N VAL A 314 -11.43 9.74 20.23
CA VAL A 314 -12.36 10.88 20.30
C VAL A 314 -13.35 10.71 21.45
N LYS A 315 -13.90 9.51 21.66
CA LYS A 315 -14.84 9.22 22.76
C LYS A 315 -14.18 9.36 24.14
N ASP A 316 -12.95 8.90 24.28
CA ASP A 316 -12.17 8.98 25.51
C ASP A 316 -11.57 10.38 25.74
N LYS A 317 -11.73 11.31 24.77
CA LYS A 317 -11.21 12.67 24.78
C LYS A 317 -9.68 12.77 24.76
N ASP A 318 -9.00 11.75 24.28
CA ASP A 318 -7.55 11.77 24.02
C ASP A 318 -7.21 12.70 22.85
N ILE A 319 -8.17 12.87 21.92
CA ILE A 319 -8.12 13.85 20.82
C ILE A 319 -9.26 14.86 21.00
N GLN A 320 -8.92 16.16 20.98
CA GLN A 320 -9.87 17.28 21.13
C GLN A 320 -10.47 17.72 19.77
N LEU A 321 -10.89 16.75 18.96
CA LEU A 321 -11.48 16.93 17.63
C LEU A 321 -12.75 16.07 17.53
N ASP A 322 -13.65 16.44 16.61
CA ASP A 322 -14.71 15.52 16.23
C ASP A 322 -14.17 14.37 15.35
N TYR A 323 -14.92 13.26 15.31
CA TYR A 323 -14.53 12.07 14.57
C TYR A 323 -14.27 12.36 13.07
N THR A 324 -15.13 13.17 12.44
CA THR A 324 -15.02 13.46 11.00
C THR A 324 -13.73 14.21 10.67
N THR A 325 -13.34 15.12 11.54
CA THR A 325 -12.08 15.88 11.41
C THR A 325 -10.87 14.95 11.66
N ALA A 326 -10.94 14.10 12.69
CA ALA A 326 -9.88 13.13 12.99
C ALA A 326 -9.69 12.12 11.83
N GLU A 327 -10.78 11.60 11.26
CA GLU A 327 -10.75 10.69 10.11
C GLU A 327 -10.14 11.38 8.87
N LYS A 328 -10.58 12.59 8.54
CA LYS A 328 -10.01 13.38 7.43
C LYS A 328 -8.52 13.64 7.60
N ASN A 329 -8.08 13.99 8.81
CA ASN A 329 -6.67 14.22 9.12
C ASN A 329 -5.84 12.94 8.94
N TYR A 330 -6.32 11.82 9.46
CA TYR A 330 -5.65 10.52 9.33
C TYR A 330 -5.51 10.13 7.84
N ILE A 331 -6.60 10.20 7.07
CA ILE A 331 -6.57 9.93 5.63
C ILE A 331 -5.60 10.88 4.91
N LYS A 332 -5.64 12.18 5.23
CA LYS A 332 -4.73 13.18 4.67
C LYS A 332 -3.27 12.86 4.97
N SER A 333 -2.97 12.38 6.18
CA SER A 333 -1.62 11.97 6.57
C SER A 333 -1.11 10.81 5.72
N ILE A 334 -1.91 9.74 5.55
CA ILE A 334 -1.58 8.61 4.66
C ILE A 334 -1.36 9.10 3.23
N CYS A 335 -2.24 9.94 2.70
CA CYS A 335 -2.12 10.46 1.34
C CYS A 335 -0.85 11.29 1.13
N LYS A 336 -0.48 12.15 2.09
CA LYS A 336 0.78 12.89 2.04
C LYS A 336 2.01 11.98 2.03
N GLY A 337 1.98 10.93 2.84
CA GLY A 337 3.04 9.92 2.82
C GLY A 337 3.17 9.21 1.48
N LEU A 338 2.04 8.84 0.86
CA LEU A 338 2.00 8.25 -0.47
C LEU A 338 2.56 9.21 -1.54
N PHE A 339 2.19 10.49 -1.52
CA PHE A 339 2.78 11.50 -2.42
C PHE A 339 4.30 11.56 -2.28
N LYS A 340 4.80 11.58 -1.05
CA LYS A 340 6.25 11.60 -0.79
C LYS A 340 6.96 10.36 -1.36
N ILE A 341 6.37 9.18 -1.18
CA ILE A 341 6.92 7.93 -1.72
C ILE A 341 6.93 7.97 -3.25
N MET A 342 5.81 8.34 -3.87
CA MET A 342 5.69 8.44 -5.33
C MET A 342 6.66 9.47 -5.92
N SER A 343 6.79 10.63 -5.27
CA SER A 343 7.74 11.68 -5.64
C SER A 343 9.18 11.16 -5.66
N LYS A 344 9.60 10.46 -4.61
CA LYS A 344 10.95 9.86 -4.54
C LYS A 344 11.20 8.79 -5.60
N MET A 345 10.16 8.04 -5.97
CA MET A 345 10.23 7.02 -7.02
C MET A 345 10.09 7.61 -8.44
N GLY A 346 9.75 8.89 -8.57
CA GLY A 346 9.51 9.53 -9.86
C GLY A 346 8.24 9.04 -10.57
N ILE A 347 7.25 8.52 -9.83
CA ILE A 347 6.00 8.00 -10.36
C ILE A 347 4.87 8.98 -10.05
N SER A 348 4.27 9.57 -11.09
CA SER A 348 3.31 10.67 -10.93
C SER A 348 1.86 10.24 -10.71
N THR A 349 1.48 9.00 -11.00
CA THR A 349 0.11 8.51 -10.83
C THR A 349 0.06 7.23 -10.03
N ILE A 350 -0.94 7.08 -9.17
CA ILE A 350 -1.12 5.86 -8.36
C ILE A 350 -1.33 4.62 -9.23
N ARG A 351 -1.90 4.79 -10.41
CA ARG A 351 -2.11 3.70 -11.37
C ARG A 351 -0.78 3.14 -11.88
N SER A 352 0.20 3.98 -12.14
CA SER A 352 1.54 3.59 -12.56
C SER A 352 2.38 3.05 -11.40
N TYR A 353 2.01 3.40 -10.16
CA TYR A 353 2.62 2.87 -8.95
C TYR A 353 2.29 1.39 -8.72
N ARG A 354 1.07 0.99 -9.07
CA ARG A 354 0.58 -0.38 -8.92
C ARG A 354 1.37 -1.35 -9.81
N GLY A 355 1.98 -2.38 -9.22
CA GLY A 355 2.75 -3.38 -9.96
C GLY A 355 4.09 -2.88 -10.49
N ALA A 356 4.58 -1.72 -10.06
CA ALA A 356 5.84 -1.13 -10.54
C ALA A 356 7.10 -1.86 -10.04
N LYS A 357 6.96 -2.88 -9.17
CA LYS A 357 8.07 -3.66 -8.55
C LYS A 357 9.13 -2.79 -7.87
N ILE A 358 8.68 -1.78 -7.13
CA ILE A 358 9.53 -0.79 -6.45
C ILE A 358 9.91 -1.18 -5.02
N PHE A 359 9.60 -2.38 -4.62
CA PHE A 359 9.97 -2.95 -3.33
C PHE A 359 10.97 -4.09 -3.53
N GLU A 360 11.72 -4.38 -2.50
CA GLU A 360 12.48 -5.61 -2.33
C GLU A 360 12.01 -6.33 -1.07
N ALA A 361 12.11 -7.64 -1.06
CA ALA A 361 11.91 -8.42 0.14
C ALA A 361 13.23 -8.56 0.90
N VAL A 362 13.17 -8.63 2.24
CA VAL A 362 14.34 -8.87 3.08
C VAL A 362 13.99 -10.01 4.05
N GLY A 363 14.50 -11.19 3.75
CA GLY A 363 14.26 -12.38 4.58
C GLY A 363 13.02 -13.19 4.17
N LEU A 364 12.63 -13.19 2.90
CA LEU A 364 11.68 -14.15 2.33
C LEU A 364 12.41 -15.21 1.52
N SER A 365 11.95 -16.45 1.57
CA SER A 365 12.47 -17.51 0.70
C SER A 365 12.14 -17.25 -0.77
N GLU A 366 12.98 -17.72 -1.66
CA GLU A 366 12.76 -17.60 -3.11
C GLU A 366 11.45 -18.30 -3.53
N GLU A 367 11.13 -19.45 -2.92
CA GLU A 367 9.90 -20.21 -3.16
C GLU A 367 8.66 -19.34 -2.87
N LEU A 368 8.63 -18.70 -1.69
CA LEU A 368 7.52 -17.83 -1.27
C LEU A 368 7.39 -16.62 -2.20
N SER A 369 8.51 -15.98 -2.54
CA SER A 369 8.55 -14.83 -3.43
C SER A 369 8.03 -15.17 -4.83
N LYS A 370 8.45 -16.30 -5.40
CA LYS A 370 7.96 -16.76 -6.71
C LYS A 370 6.48 -17.11 -6.69
N ALA A 371 6.03 -17.77 -5.62
CA ALA A 371 4.63 -18.21 -5.53
C ALA A 371 3.64 -17.06 -5.40
N TYR A 372 3.97 -16.01 -4.62
CA TYR A 372 2.98 -15.00 -4.22
C TYR A 372 3.38 -13.55 -4.51
N PHE A 373 4.65 -13.24 -4.78
CA PHE A 373 5.15 -11.87 -4.94
C PHE A 373 5.79 -11.61 -6.31
N GLY A 374 5.42 -12.41 -7.31
CA GLY A 374 5.89 -12.22 -8.69
C GLY A 374 7.39 -12.37 -8.88
N GLY A 375 8.07 -13.17 -8.04
CA GLY A 375 9.50 -13.40 -8.09
C GLY A 375 10.33 -12.19 -7.65
N LEU A 376 9.85 -11.42 -6.69
CA LEU A 376 10.59 -10.30 -6.12
C LEU A 376 11.89 -10.78 -5.48
N GLY A 377 13.00 -10.08 -5.74
CA GLY A 377 14.30 -10.41 -5.17
C GLY A 377 14.33 -10.22 -3.64
N SER A 378 15.00 -11.14 -2.96
CA SER A 378 15.35 -11.01 -1.55
C SER A 378 16.86 -11.24 -1.40
N PRO A 379 17.65 -10.23 -0.99
CA PRO A 379 19.10 -10.39 -0.84
C PRO A 379 19.48 -11.34 0.28
N ILE A 380 18.56 -11.59 1.19
CA ILE A 380 18.69 -12.57 2.28
C ILE A 380 17.50 -13.52 2.20
N GLU A 381 17.75 -14.81 2.07
CA GLU A 381 16.71 -15.82 2.23
C GLU A 381 16.22 -15.88 3.68
N GLY A 382 15.02 -16.41 3.89
CA GLY A 382 14.46 -16.43 5.24
C GLY A 382 13.17 -17.23 5.32
N ILE A 383 12.11 -16.57 5.79
CA ILE A 383 10.84 -17.21 6.13
C ILE A 383 10.13 -17.78 4.90
N ARG A 384 9.37 -18.83 5.16
CA ARG A 384 8.46 -19.52 4.24
C ARG A 384 7.02 -19.32 4.69
N LEU A 385 6.09 -19.93 3.98
CA LEU A 385 4.66 -19.86 4.30
C LEU A 385 4.34 -20.38 5.72
N GLU A 386 5.17 -21.27 6.25
CA GLU A 386 5.01 -21.83 7.60
C GLU A 386 5.23 -20.77 8.69
N GLU A 387 6.27 -19.96 8.56
CA GLU A 387 6.56 -18.89 9.52
C GLU A 387 5.50 -17.79 9.44
N ILE A 388 5.01 -17.46 8.24
CA ILE A 388 3.90 -16.52 8.07
C ILE A 388 2.63 -17.02 8.78
N ALA A 389 2.30 -18.32 8.60
CA ALA A 389 1.16 -18.92 9.30
C ALA A 389 1.34 -18.89 10.82
N ARG A 390 2.55 -19.21 11.31
CA ARG A 390 2.90 -19.16 12.73
C ARG A 390 2.71 -17.78 13.32
N ASP A 391 3.21 -16.74 12.66
CA ASP A 391 3.12 -15.36 13.14
C ASP A 391 1.67 -14.85 13.12
N ALA A 392 0.91 -15.14 12.06
CA ALA A 392 -0.52 -14.82 12.00
C ALA A 392 -1.32 -15.52 13.11
N ILE A 393 -1.03 -16.79 13.39
CA ILE A 393 -1.64 -17.55 14.49
C ILE A 393 -1.20 -16.98 15.85
N ALA A 394 0.04 -16.53 16.00
CA ALA A 394 0.50 -15.93 17.25
C ALA A 394 -0.27 -14.65 17.59
N PHE A 395 -0.47 -13.74 16.63
CA PHE A 395 -1.32 -12.56 16.81
C PHE A 395 -2.78 -12.95 17.09
N HIS A 396 -3.32 -13.91 16.36
CA HIS A 396 -4.67 -14.42 16.60
C HIS A 396 -4.84 -14.93 18.04
N LYS A 397 -3.89 -15.73 18.53
CA LYS A 397 -3.89 -16.25 19.90
C LYS A 397 -3.82 -15.15 20.95
N GLU A 398 -3.03 -14.11 20.72
CA GLU A 398 -3.01 -12.93 21.62
C GLU A 398 -4.39 -12.29 21.77
N GLY A 399 -5.21 -12.31 20.73
CA GLY A 399 -6.58 -11.81 20.79
C GLY A 399 -7.58 -12.76 21.42
N PHE A 400 -7.50 -14.06 21.12
CA PHE A 400 -8.55 -15.02 21.45
C PHE A 400 -8.24 -15.93 22.66
N GLU A 401 -6.96 -16.20 22.98
CA GLU A 401 -6.57 -17.07 24.11
C GLU A 401 -6.26 -16.27 25.40
N SER A 402 -6.07 -14.95 25.33
CA SER A 402 -5.83 -14.12 26.51
C SER A 402 -7.07 -14.11 27.41
N ILE A 403 -7.00 -14.82 28.54
CA ILE A 403 -8.12 -15.10 29.46
C ILE A 403 -8.51 -13.85 30.28
N LYS A 404 -7.67 -12.84 30.38
CA LYS A 404 -7.93 -11.61 31.11
C LYS A 404 -8.18 -10.46 30.16
N ASN A 405 -9.46 -10.11 30.00
CA ASN A 405 -9.90 -8.92 29.23
C ASN A 405 -9.35 -7.57 29.76
N GLU A 406 -8.56 -7.58 30.82
CA GLU A 406 -8.03 -6.40 31.51
C GLU A 406 -6.54 -6.17 31.25
N GLU A 407 -5.86 -7.00 30.42
CA GLU A 407 -4.48 -6.71 30.09
C GLU A 407 -4.41 -5.49 29.14
N LEU A 408 -3.75 -4.45 29.63
CA LEU A 408 -3.42 -3.26 28.85
C LEU A 408 -2.70 -3.68 27.56
N LEU A 409 -3.00 -2.98 26.48
CA LEU A 409 -2.32 -3.20 25.20
C LEU A 409 -0.79 -3.13 25.38
N LYS A 410 -0.08 -4.15 24.92
CA LYS A 410 1.38 -4.24 25.06
C LYS A 410 2.07 -3.06 24.36
N ASN A 411 3.23 -2.70 24.88
CA ASN A 411 4.13 -1.78 24.20
C ASN A 411 5.22 -2.59 23.50
N ASN A 412 5.20 -2.62 22.18
CA ASN A 412 6.11 -3.45 21.39
C ASN A 412 7.57 -2.96 21.43
N GLY A 413 7.81 -1.73 21.84
CA GLY A 413 9.16 -1.18 21.95
C GLY A 413 9.85 -1.02 20.59
N LEU A 414 9.11 -0.74 19.52
CA LEU A 414 9.68 -0.51 18.18
C LEU A 414 10.29 0.88 18.03
N TYR A 415 9.64 1.89 18.60
CA TYR A 415 10.10 3.30 18.52
C TYR A 415 11.01 3.70 19.67
N ALA A 416 10.95 2.99 20.79
CA ALA A 416 11.80 3.23 21.94
C ALA A 416 11.98 1.93 22.73
N PHE A 417 13.21 1.70 23.23
CA PHE A 417 13.53 0.53 24.04
C PHE A 417 12.51 0.30 25.16
N ARG A 418 12.04 -0.94 25.27
CA ARG A 418 11.24 -1.48 26.38
C ARG A 418 11.82 -2.81 26.83
N LYS A 419 11.82 -3.07 28.14
CA LYS A 419 12.44 -4.28 28.73
C LYS A 419 11.94 -5.58 28.08
N ASP A 420 10.65 -5.68 27.81
CA ASP A 420 10.00 -6.87 27.23
C ASP A 420 9.58 -6.68 25.77
N GLY A 421 9.99 -5.56 25.15
CA GLY A 421 9.73 -5.21 23.76
C GLY A 421 10.74 -5.80 22.78
N GLU A 422 10.82 -5.18 21.60
CA GLU A 422 11.80 -5.53 20.58
C GLU A 422 13.22 -5.18 21.07
N LYS A 423 14.21 -5.90 20.56
CA LYS A 423 15.61 -5.65 20.88
C LYS A 423 16.12 -4.39 20.17
N HIS A 424 17.02 -3.68 20.83
CA HIS A 424 17.68 -2.50 20.28
C HIS A 424 19.18 -2.64 20.37
N ALA A 425 19.92 -2.16 19.35
CA ALA A 425 21.37 -2.06 19.40
C ALA A 425 21.81 -1.09 20.50
N TRP A 426 21.06 0.00 20.62
CA TRP A 426 21.28 1.07 21.59
C TRP A 426 20.29 0.92 22.76
N ASN A 427 20.60 0.05 23.69
CA ASN A 427 19.84 -0.16 24.92
C ASN A 427 20.42 0.66 26.09
N PRO A 428 19.73 0.77 27.23
CA PRO A 428 20.20 1.54 28.38
C PRO A 428 21.60 1.14 28.88
N GLU A 429 21.98 -0.14 28.79
CA GLU A 429 23.26 -0.62 29.25
C GLU A 429 24.40 -0.18 28.32
N THR A 430 24.25 -0.37 27.01
CA THR A 430 25.26 0.08 26.03
C THR A 430 25.47 1.59 26.08
N ILE A 431 24.36 2.36 26.16
CA ILE A 431 24.40 3.82 26.22
C ILE A 431 25.09 4.30 27.51
N SER A 432 24.69 3.76 28.67
CA SER A 432 25.23 4.18 29.95
C SER A 432 26.72 3.83 30.08
N THR A 433 27.13 2.64 29.58
CA THR A 433 28.56 2.23 29.62
C THR A 433 29.40 3.11 28.72
N LEU A 434 28.94 3.46 27.51
CA LEU A 434 29.66 4.39 26.63
C LEU A 434 29.77 5.78 27.22
N GLN A 435 28.67 6.31 27.78
CA GLN A 435 28.66 7.62 28.43
C GLN A 435 29.63 7.65 29.64
N LEU A 436 29.65 6.59 30.43
CA LEU A 436 30.55 6.48 31.57
C LEU A 436 32.02 6.39 31.11
N ALA A 437 32.31 5.60 30.06
CA ALA A 437 33.64 5.52 29.48
C ALA A 437 34.17 6.90 29.04
N THR A 438 33.32 7.67 28.37
CA THR A 438 33.65 9.00 27.84
C THR A 438 33.84 10.01 29.00
N ARG A 439 32.94 10.06 29.97
CA ARG A 439 32.97 11.00 31.09
C ARG A 439 34.19 10.79 32.00
N LEU A 440 34.58 9.52 32.20
CA LEU A 440 35.75 9.19 33.04
C LEU A 440 37.09 9.13 32.27
N GLY A 441 37.06 9.24 30.93
CA GLY A 441 38.24 8.97 30.10
C GLY A 441 38.75 7.54 30.27
N SER A 442 37.89 6.59 30.61
CA SER A 442 38.31 5.23 31.02
C SER A 442 38.31 4.27 29.84
N TYR A 443 39.51 3.88 29.38
CA TYR A 443 39.67 2.85 28.35
C TYR A 443 39.10 1.47 28.79
N LYS A 444 39.18 1.15 30.09
CA LYS A 444 38.59 -0.07 30.61
C LYS A 444 37.06 -0.10 30.37
N LYS A 445 36.36 1.01 30.67
CA LYS A 445 34.93 1.14 30.45
C LYS A 445 34.60 1.13 28.95
N PHE A 446 35.45 1.70 28.12
CA PHE A 446 35.29 1.57 26.67
C PHE A 446 35.41 0.12 26.18
N LYS A 447 36.32 -0.66 26.75
CA LYS A 447 36.41 -2.09 26.44
C LYS A 447 35.17 -2.90 26.91
N GLU A 448 34.59 -2.56 28.06
CA GLU A 448 33.32 -3.13 28.50
C GLU A 448 32.21 -2.80 27.50
N TYR A 449 32.13 -1.57 26.99
CA TYR A 449 31.18 -1.20 25.94
C TYR A 449 31.39 -1.98 24.63
N THR A 450 32.64 -2.13 24.16
CA THR A 450 32.92 -2.90 22.94
C THR A 450 32.48 -4.36 23.10
N HIS A 451 32.73 -4.98 24.27
CA HIS A 451 32.26 -6.32 24.57
C HIS A 451 30.72 -6.45 24.49
N LEU A 452 29.99 -5.50 25.10
CA LEU A 452 28.52 -5.48 25.04
C LEU A 452 27.97 -5.34 23.62
N VAL A 453 28.72 -4.69 22.73
CA VAL A 453 28.27 -4.45 21.34
C VAL A 453 28.67 -5.59 20.42
N ASP A 454 29.89 -6.11 20.56
CA ASP A 454 30.50 -7.03 19.60
C ASP A 454 30.36 -8.51 20.01
N GLU A 455 30.30 -8.80 21.32
CA GLU A 455 30.25 -10.17 21.85
C GLU A 455 28.86 -10.49 22.43
N LYS A 456 27.87 -10.62 21.55
CA LYS A 456 26.50 -10.96 21.97
C LYS A 456 26.31 -12.47 22.03
N GLU A 457 25.67 -12.94 23.09
CA GLU A 457 25.30 -14.37 23.24
C GLU A 457 24.39 -14.86 22.10
N LYS A 458 23.52 -13.96 21.59
CA LYS A 458 22.65 -14.24 20.45
C LYS A 458 22.81 -13.16 19.37
N PRO A 459 23.17 -13.52 18.15
CA PRO A 459 23.16 -12.62 17.01
C PRO A 459 21.76 -12.06 16.78
N ILE A 460 21.65 -10.73 16.62
CA ILE A 460 20.38 -10.03 16.35
C ILE A 460 20.46 -9.10 15.15
N PHE A 461 21.66 -8.75 14.73
CA PHE A 461 21.90 -7.95 13.53
C PHE A 461 22.68 -8.74 12.51
N LEU A 462 22.52 -8.41 11.24
CA LEU A 462 23.23 -9.10 10.16
C LEU A 462 24.75 -9.10 10.38
N ARG A 463 25.32 -8.02 10.90
CA ARG A 463 26.75 -7.91 11.22
C ARG A 463 27.21 -8.92 12.28
N ASP A 464 26.33 -9.34 13.19
CA ASP A 464 26.68 -10.27 14.27
C ASP A 464 26.93 -11.70 13.73
N PHE A 465 26.61 -11.96 12.47
CA PHE A 465 26.88 -13.22 11.76
C PHE A 465 28.13 -13.17 10.88
N LEU A 466 28.76 -12.00 10.77
CA LEU A 466 30.00 -11.85 10.02
C LEU A 466 31.17 -12.15 10.97
N GLY A 467 31.96 -13.18 10.63
CA GLY A 467 33.14 -13.60 11.36
C GLY A 467 34.36 -12.69 11.15
#